data_3e6d9d4573238638b6b46a209199ab8c
#
_entry.id   3e6d9d4573238638b6b46a209199ab8c
#
_cell.length_a   1.000
_cell.length_b   1.000
_cell.length_c   1.000
_cell.angle_alpha   90.00
_cell.angle_beta   90.00
_cell.angle_gamma   90.00
#
_symmetry.space_group_name_H-M   'P 1'
#
loop_
_entity.id
_entity.type
_entity.pdbx_description
1 polymer ?
#
loop_
_entity_poly.entity_id
_entity_poly.type
_entity_poly.pdbx_seq_one_letter_code
_entity_poly.pdbx_strand_id
1 'polypeptide(L)'
;MKALIFLISIWIAIPLHAQIENPIHWTFTAKKISGTTYEIHLTGAIDAEWHTYSQTTPDGGPVPTVISFSANPLVELNGQPAEAGKLEQHFEKLFGVVVKQFSNKIDYVQKITLKKPVKTNVSGTINFMVCNDHECLPPVNIPFSVSLP
;
A
#
# COMPACT_ATOMS: atom_id res chain seq x y z
N MET A 1 61.80 -6.75 36.34
CA MET A 1 60.33 -7.00 36.43
C MET A 1 59.66 -6.18 35.34
N LYS A 2 59.24 -6.80 34.23
CA LYS A 2 58.59 -6.12 33.08
C LYS A 2 57.06 -6.34 33.24
N ALA A 3 56.35 -5.28 33.57
CA ALA A 3 54.89 -5.30 33.64
C ALA A 3 54.32 -5.25 32.21
N LEU A 4 53.61 -6.33 31.82
CA LEU A 4 52.90 -6.44 30.55
C LEU A 4 51.49 -5.86 30.76
N ILE A 5 51.25 -4.66 30.21
CA ILE A 5 49.91 -4.04 30.24
C ILE A 5 49.09 -4.63 29.10
N PHE A 6 48.08 -5.45 29.46
CA PHE A 6 47.07 -5.98 28.51
C PHE A 6 45.99 -4.93 28.31
N LEU A 7 46.01 -4.26 27.13
CA LEU A 7 44.92 -3.38 26.70
C LEU A 7 43.74 -4.22 26.23
N ILE A 8 42.69 -4.31 27.06
CA ILE A 8 41.43 -4.93 26.70
C ILE A 8 40.64 -3.92 25.85
N SER A 9 40.59 -4.14 24.54
CA SER A 9 39.72 -3.39 23.63
C SER A 9 38.29 -3.88 23.78
N ILE A 10 37.45 -3.10 24.48
CA ILE A 10 36.00 -3.35 24.56
C ILE A 10 35.38 -2.92 23.23
N TRP A 11 34.98 -3.89 22.42
CA TRP A 11 34.18 -3.67 21.21
C TRP A 11 32.74 -3.37 21.65
N ILE A 12 32.32 -2.11 21.56
CA ILE A 12 30.93 -1.69 21.76
C ILE A 12 30.19 -2.06 20.47
N ALA A 13 29.44 -3.15 20.48
CA ALA A 13 28.51 -3.51 19.42
C ALA A 13 27.31 -2.53 19.49
N ILE A 14 27.29 -1.55 18.60
CA ILE A 14 26.15 -0.65 18.40
C ILE A 14 25.12 -1.46 17.61
N PRO A 15 23.92 -1.73 18.16
CA PRO A 15 22.87 -2.36 17.38
C PRO A 15 22.47 -1.42 16.23
N LEU A 16 22.77 -1.79 14.98
CA LEU A 16 22.20 -1.15 13.82
C LEU A 16 20.71 -1.56 13.76
N HIS A 17 19.84 -0.67 14.19
CA HIS A 17 18.41 -0.80 13.91
C HIS A 17 18.24 -0.42 12.43
N ALA A 18 18.14 -1.41 11.56
CA ALA A 18 17.67 -1.19 10.20
C ALA A 18 16.21 -0.71 10.31
N GLN A 19 15.97 0.57 10.11
CA GLN A 19 14.61 1.10 9.98
C GLN A 19 14.08 0.59 8.65
N ILE A 20 13.04 -0.24 8.71
CA ILE A 20 12.29 -0.64 7.51
C ILE A 20 11.55 0.61 7.06
N GLU A 21 11.96 1.15 5.93
CA GLU A 21 11.34 2.32 5.34
C GLU A 21 9.91 1.96 4.90
N ASN A 22 8.93 2.71 5.38
CA ASN A 22 7.52 2.51 5.05
C ASN A 22 6.89 3.85 4.66
N PRO A 23 7.13 4.31 3.43
CA PRO A 23 6.75 5.65 3.01
C PRO A 23 5.27 5.80 2.62
N ILE A 24 4.43 4.78 2.83
CA ILE A 24 2.99 4.86 2.60
C ILE A 24 2.21 4.35 3.81
N HIS A 25 1.31 5.20 4.33
CA HIS A 25 0.53 4.94 5.53
C HIS A 25 -0.92 4.69 5.15
N TRP A 26 -1.37 3.45 5.35
CA TRP A 26 -2.70 3.02 4.96
C TRP A 26 -3.73 3.20 6.06
N THR A 27 -4.92 3.64 5.66
CA THR A 27 -6.13 3.72 6.49
C THR A 27 -7.28 3.06 5.76
N PHE A 28 -8.03 2.20 6.47
CA PHE A 28 -9.13 1.42 5.90
C PHE A 28 -10.43 1.79 6.57
N THR A 29 -11.42 2.24 5.80
CA THR A 29 -12.71 2.67 6.33
C THR A 29 -13.87 2.20 5.46
N ALA A 30 -15.07 2.17 6.04
CA ALA A 30 -16.31 1.95 5.31
C ALA A 30 -17.21 3.17 5.45
N LYS A 31 -17.84 3.58 4.35
CA LYS A 31 -18.83 4.63 4.31
C LYS A 31 -20.14 4.08 3.79
N LYS A 32 -21.20 4.20 4.57
CA LYS A 32 -22.55 3.84 4.12
C LYS A 32 -23.05 4.86 3.11
N ILE A 33 -23.52 4.37 1.97
CA ILE A 33 -24.07 5.21 0.90
C ILE A 33 -25.60 5.20 0.95
N SER A 34 -26.21 4.03 0.92
CA SER A 34 -27.67 3.87 1.02
C SER A 34 -28.03 2.43 1.34
N GLY A 35 -29.11 2.21 2.09
CA GLY A 35 -29.62 0.86 2.37
C GLY A 35 -28.52 -0.11 2.81
N THR A 36 -28.19 -1.06 1.96
CA THR A 36 -27.12 -2.07 2.14
C THR A 36 -25.86 -1.78 1.31
N THR A 37 -25.77 -0.63 0.66
CA THR A 37 -24.64 -0.23 -0.19
C THR A 37 -23.63 0.57 0.61
N TYR A 38 -22.34 0.21 0.47
CA TYR A 38 -21.21 0.85 1.13
C TYR A 38 -20.09 1.14 0.12
N GLU A 39 -19.26 2.10 0.45
CA GLU A 39 -17.93 2.29 -0.14
C GLU A 39 -16.87 1.88 0.89
N ILE A 40 -15.96 1.01 0.45
CA ILE A 40 -14.76 0.65 1.19
C ILE A 40 -13.64 1.54 0.66
N HIS A 41 -13.05 2.33 1.54
CA HIS A 41 -11.94 3.22 1.25
C HIS A 41 -10.64 2.62 1.76
N LEU A 42 -9.68 2.46 0.86
CA LEU A 42 -8.32 2.05 1.15
C LEU A 42 -7.43 3.24 0.83
N THR A 43 -7.22 4.09 1.84
CA THR A 43 -6.54 5.38 1.66
C THR A 43 -5.08 5.26 2.06
N GLY A 44 -4.17 5.53 1.13
CA GLY A 44 -2.72 5.62 1.35
C GLY A 44 -2.28 7.09 1.40
N ALA A 45 -1.74 7.52 2.53
CA ALA A 45 -0.97 8.76 2.64
C ALA A 45 0.49 8.45 2.31
N ILE A 46 1.05 9.15 1.32
CA ILE A 46 2.38 8.88 0.77
C ILE A 46 3.31 10.00 1.22
N ASP A 47 4.45 9.65 1.78
CA ASP A 47 5.46 10.59 2.24
C ASP A 47 6.02 11.42 1.08
N ALA A 48 6.54 12.60 1.38
CA ALA A 48 7.14 13.48 0.38
C ALA A 48 8.24 12.75 -0.41
N GLU A 49 8.34 13.06 -1.73
CA GLU A 49 9.28 12.47 -2.69
C GLU A 49 8.99 11.00 -3.07
N TRP A 50 8.04 10.33 -2.39
CA TRP A 50 7.63 8.97 -2.74
C TRP A 50 6.36 8.96 -3.59
N HIS A 51 6.21 7.89 -4.38
CA HIS A 51 5.02 7.64 -5.19
C HIS A 51 4.72 6.13 -5.27
N THR A 52 3.47 5.80 -5.52
CA THR A 52 3.01 4.43 -5.81
C THR A 52 2.33 4.37 -7.16
N TYR A 53 2.15 3.17 -7.70
CA TYR A 53 1.70 2.98 -9.07
C TYR A 53 0.22 2.63 -9.17
N SER A 54 -0.42 3.12 -10.25
CA SER A 54 -1.82 2.81 -10.58
C SER A 54 -2.00 1.32 -10.84
N GLN A 55 -3.22 0.82 -10.57
CA GLN A 55 -3.67 -0.51 -10.98
C GLN A 55 -3.62 -0.71 -12.50
N THR A 56 -3.61 0.39 -13.26
CA THR A 56 -3.58 0.40 -14.73
C THR A 56 -2.22 0.73 -15.32
N THR A 57 -1.16 0.67 -14.54
CA THR A 57 0.22 0.75 -15.06
C THR A 57 0.45 -0.42 -16.02
N PRO A 58 0.93 -0.17 -17.26
CA PRO A 58 1.06 -1.22 -18.27
C PRO A 58 2.17 -2.21 -17.93
N ASP A 59 2.08 -3.40 -18.52
CA ASP A 59 3.11 -4.43 -18.44
C ASP A 59 4.46 -3.91 -18.97
N GLY A 60 5.55 -4.40 -18.37
CA GLY A 60 6.91 -3.98 -18.70
C GLY A 60 7.38 -2.74 -17.93
N GLY A 61 6.51 -2.12 -17.15
CA GLY A 61 6.82 -1.02 -16.24
C GLY A 61 7.03 -1.48 -14.79
N PRO A 62 6.94 -0.54 -13.84
CA PRO A 62 6.93 -0.84 -12.42
C PRO A 62 5.72 -1.70 -12.05
N VAL A 63 5.83 -2.43 -10.94
CA VAL A 63 4.75 -3.31 -10.46
C VAL A 63 3.49 -2.48 -10.14
N PRO A 64 2.35 -2.74 -10.83
CA PRO A 64 1.10 -2.03 -10.55
C PRO A 64 0.55 -2.40 -9.18
N THR A 65 -0.26 -1.51 -8.61
CA THR A 65 -1.01 -1.84 -7.40
C THR A 65 -2.09 -2.87 -7.70
N VAL A 66 -2.17 -3.93 -6.89
CA VAL A 66 -3.18 -4.97 -7.00
C VAL A 66 -3.95 -5.08 -5.69
N ILE A 67 -5.28 -4.99 -5.78
CA ILE A 67 -6.18 -5.14 -4.64
C ILE A 67 -6.96 -6.43 -4.79
N SER A 68 -6.82 -7.31 -3.81
CA SER A 68 -7.50 -8.61 -3.79
C SER A 68 -8.43 -8.69 -2.58
N PHE A 69 -9.70 -8.91 -2.82
CA PHE A 69 -10.69 -9.09 -1.76
C PHE A 69 -10.86 -10.57 -1.43
N SER A 70 -10.95 -10.88 -0.14
CA SER A 70 -11.28 -12.21 0.33
C SER A 70 -12.76 -12.52 0.06
N ALA A 71 -13.05 -13.75 -0.31
CA ALA A 71 -14.43 -14.19 -0.53
C ALA A 71 -15.26 -14.04 0.76
N ASN A 72 -16.40 -13.36 0.63
CA ASN A 72 -17.39 -13.23 1.70
C ASN A 72 -18.80 -13.45 1.11
N PRO A 73 -19.52 -14.51 1.49
CA PRO A 73 -20.82 -14.84 0.91
C PRO A 73 -21.91 -13.78 1.15
N LEU A 74 -21.68 -12.89 2.14
CA LEU A 74 -22.61 -11.81 2.48
C LEU A 74 -22.34 -10.51 1.72
N VAL A 75 -21.23 -10.43 1.00
CA VAL A 75 -20.76 -9.23 0.30
C VAL A 75 -20.72 -9.48 -1.20
N GLU A 76 -21.26 -8.56 -1.97
CA GLU A 76 -21.12 -8.48 -3.41
C GLU A 76 -20.26 -7.29 -3.77
N LEU A 77 -19.18 -7.53 -4.54
CA LEU A 77 -18.32 -6.48 -5.06
C LEU A 77 -18.93 -5.88 -6.32
N ASN A 78 -19.10 -4.57 -6.35
CA ASN A 78 -19.69 -3.86 -7.48
C ASN A 78 -18.59 -3.23 -8.35
N GLY A 79 -18.14 -3.98 -9.35
CA GLY A 79 -17.04 -3.56 -10.24
C GLY A 79 -15.68 -3.66 -9.61
N GLN A 80 -14.70 -2.99 -10.21
CA GLN A 80 -13.32 -2.88 -9.73
C GLN A 80 -13.16 -1.65 -8.82
N PRO A 81 -12.16 -1.65 -7.91
CA PRO A 81 -11.84 -0.45 -7.13
C PRO A 81 -11.50 0.73 -8.03
N ALA A 82 -12.17 1.86 -7.80
CA ALA A 82 -11.86 3.12 -8.48
C ALA A 82 -10.68 3.81 -7.79
N GLU A 83 -9.83 4.46 -8.58
CA GLU A 83 -8.72 5.25 -8.08
C GLU A 83 -9.15 6.71 -7.92
N ALA A 84 -9.04 7.25 -6.72
CA ALA A 84 -9.31 8.64 -6.40
C ALA A 84 -8.03 9.31 -5.88
N GLY A 85 -7.44 10.17 -6.70
CA GLY A 85 -6.19 10.86 -6.44
C GLY A 85 -5.76 11.68 -7.66
N LYS A 86 -4.68 12.42 -7.51
CA LYS A 86 -4.07 13.13 -8.64
C LYS A 86 -3.19 12.14 -9.41
N LEU A 87 -3.74 11.61 -10.51
CA LEU A 87 -2.98 10.74 -11.41
C LEU A 87 -1.91 11.54 -12.14
N GLU A 88 -0.67 11.09 -12.04
CA GLU A 88 0.49 11.59 -12.79
C GLU A 88 0.89 10.55 -13.83
N GLN A 89 1.22 11.00 -15.04
CA GLN A 89 1.62 10.14 -16.14
C GLN A 89 2.86 10.71 -16.81
N HIS A 90 3.86 9.87 -17.03
CA HIS A 90 5.05 10.24 -17.77
C HIS A 90 5.61 9.04 -18.53
N PHE A 91 6.31 9.30 -19.62
CA PHE A 91 7.01 8.25 -20.36
C PHE A 91 8.33 7.94 -19.66
N GLU A 92 8.46 6.71 -19.17
CA GLU A 92 9.68 6.24 -18.51
C GLU A 92 10.56 5.53 -19.54
N LYS A 93 11.69 6.19 -19.88
CA LYS A 93 12.61 5.70 -20.92
C LYS A 93 13.24 4.35 -20.57
N LEU A 94 13.46 4.09 -19.27
CA LEU A 94 14.08 2.86 -18.79
C LEU A 94 13.20 1.65 -19.10
N PHE A 95 11.89 1.82 -18.98
CA PHE A 95 10.90 0.76 -19.22
C PHE A 95 10.28 0.82 -20.61
N GLY A 96 10.37 1.96 -21.30
CA GLY A 96 9.76 2.16 -22.62
C GLY A 96 8.23 2.25 -22.59
N VAL A 97 7.62 2.55 -21.44
CA VAL A 97 6.17 2.63 -21.24
C VAL A 97 5.76 3.94 -20.58
N VAL A 98 4.48 4.28 -20.70
CA VAL A 98 3.88 5.38 -19.94
C VAL A 98 3.54 4.86 -18.55
N VAL A 99 4.27 5.35 -17.55
CA VAL A 99 4.03 5.03 -16.14
C VAL A 99 2.90 5.90 -15.61
N LYS A 100 2.04 5.31 -14.79
CA LYS A 100 0.93 5.95 -14.09
C LYS A 100 1.14 5.83 -12.59
N GLN A 101 1.21 6.97 -11.90
CA GLN A 101 1.56 7.00 -10.48
C GLN A 101 0.74 8.02 -9.69
N PHE A 102 0.79 7.87 -8.37
CA PHE A 102 0.20 8.78 -7.41
C PHE A 102 1.24 9.19 -6.37
N SER A 103 1.31 10.50 -6.10
CA SER A 103 2.12 11.10 -5.04
C SER A 103 1.20 11.71 -3.97
N ASN A 104 1.69 11.87 -2.75
CA ASN A 104 1.01 12.44 -1.59
C ASN A 104 -0.18 11.62 -1.08
N LYS A 105 -1.14 11.26 -1.92
CA LYS A 105 -2.34 10.53 -1.50
C LYS A 105 -2.99 9.77 -2.64
N ILE A 106 -3.43 8.56 -2.35
CA ILE A 106 -4.33 7.75 -3.17
C ILE A 106 -5.45 7.18 -2.30
N ASP A 107 -6.64 7.07 -2.84
CA ASP A 107 -7.77 6.37 -2.24
C ASP A 107 -8.36 5.39 -3.25
N TYR A 108 -8.30 4.10 -2.94
CA TYR A 108 -8.97 3.07 -3.73
C TYR A 108 -10.35 2.84 -3.14
N VAL A 109 -11.38 3.09 -3.96
CA VAL A 109 -12.78 3.05 -3.52
C VAL A 109 -13.49 1.86 -4.14
N GLN A 110 -13.81 0.85 -3.34
CA GLN A 110 -14.60 -0.30 -3.76
C GLN A 110 -16.04 -0.14 -3.31
N LYS A 111 -16.97 -0.12 -4.25
CA LYS A 111 -18.40 -0.22 -3.95
C LYS A 111 -18.77 -1.66 -3.67
N ILE A 112 -19.57 -1.86 -2.64
CA ILE A 112 -20.09 -3.15 -2.24
C ILE A 112 -21.57 -3.08 -1.90
N THR A 113 -22.25 -4.22 -2.01
CA THR A 113 -23.61 -4.42 -1.52
C THR A 113 -23.65 -5.57 -0.54
N LEU A 114 -24.21 -5.34 0.66
CA LEU A 114 -24.54 -6.42 1.59
C LEU A 114 -25.81 -7.15 1.12
N LYS A 115 -25.74 -8.44 0.99
CA LYS A 115 -26.92 -9.28 0.63
C LYS A 115 -27.95 -9.35 1.75
N LYS A 116 -27.52 -9.09 2.99
CA LYS A 116 -28.37 -9.02 4.20
C LYS A 116 -27.84 -7.96 5.13
N PRO A 117 -28.70 -7.25 5.88
CA PRO A 117 -28.27 -6.22 6.85
C PRO A 117 -27.74 -6.87 8.14
N VAL A 118 -26.59 -7.49 8.08
CA VAL A 118 -25.92 -8.15 9.20
C VAL A 118 -24.47 -7.66 9.35
N LYS A 119 -23.97 -7.68 10.57
CA LYS A 119 -22.57 -7.34 10.82
C LYS A 119 -21.64 -8.32 10.14
N THR A 120 -20.67 -7.79 9.42
CA THR A 120 -19.64 -8.58 8.74
C THR A 120 -18.39 -7.74 8.50
N ASN A 121 -17.35 -8.35 7.96
CA ASN A 121 -16.12 -7.65 7.58
C ASN A 121 -15.87 -7.80 6.08
N VAL A 122 -15.31 -6.76 5.47
CA VAL A 122 -14.68 -6.83 4.15
C VAL A 122 -13.19 -6.87 4.36
N SER A 123 -12.54 -7.92 3.88
CA SER A 123 -11.10 -8.12 4.05
C SER A 123 -10.41 -8.44 2.73
N GLY A 124 -9.10 -8.31 2.71
CA GLY A 124 -8.30 -8.58 1.54
C GLY A 124 -6.83 -8.20 1.73
N THR A 125 -6.14 -8.02 0.62
CA THR A 125 -4.75 -7.58 0.59
C THR A 125 -4.55 -6.49 -0.46
N ILE A 126 -3.62 -5.58 -0.19
CA ILE A 126 -3.08 -4.65 -1.17
C ILE A 126 -1.62 -5.05 -1.43
N ASN A 127 -1.31 -5.37 -2.69
CA ASN A 127 0.05 -5.50 -3.18
C ASN A 127 0.43 -4.21 -3.89
N PHE A 128 1.51 -3.57 -3.50
CA PHE A 128 1.96 -2.32 -4.09
C PHE A 128 3.47 -2.19 -4.01
N MET A 129 4.02 -1.34 -4.85
CA MET A 129 5.40 -0.90 -4.85
C MET A 129 5.47 0.61 -4.67
N VAL A 130 6.48 1.10 -3.97
CA VAL A 130 6.77 2.52 -3.82
C VAL A 130 8.18 2.83 -4.28
N CYS A 131 8.32 3.95 -4.97
CA CYS A 131 9.60 4.45 -5.46
C CYS A 131 9.75 5.94 -5.15
N ASN A 132 10.99 6.40 -5.18
CA ASN A 132 11.37 7.80 -5.25
C ASN A 132 12.33 8.00 -6.44
N ASP A 133 12.95 9.16 -6.58
CA ASP A 133 13.87 9.46 -7.68
C ASP A 133 15.18 8.67 -7.63
N HIS A 134 15.45 7.94 -6.55
CA HIS A 134 16.71 7.24 -6.29
C HIS A 134 16.56 5.73 -6.23
N GLU A 135 15.45 5.24 -5.70
CA GLU A 135 15.24 3.81 -5.45
C GLU A 135 13.77 3.39 -5.47
N CYS A 136 13.58 2.09 -5.65
CA CYS A 136 12.29 1.43 -5.48
C CYS A 136 12.40 0.40 -4.36
N LEU A 137 11.46 0.43 -3.42
CA LEU A 137 11.36 -0.61 -2.40
C LEU A 137 10.69 -1.86 -3.02
N PRO A 138 11.06 -3.06 -2.59
CA PRO A 138 10.42 -4.28 -3.05
C PRO A 138 8.89 -4.22 -2.85
N PRO A 139 8.10 -4.82 -3.77
CA PRO A 139 6.65 -4.89 -3.59
C PRO A 139 6.29 -5.56 -2.27
N VAL A 140 5.31 -4.99 -1.57
CA VAL A 140 4.81 -5.51 -0.30
C VAL A 140 3.34 -5.84 -0.38
N ASN A 141 2.92 -6.86 0.37
CA ASN A 141 1.53 -7.23 0.58
C ASN A 141 1.12 -6.83 1.99
N ILE A 142 0.12 -5.99 2.12
CA ILE A 142 -0.49 -5.69 3.42
C ILE A 142 -1.93 -6.19 3.47
N PRO A 143 -2.33 -6.84 4.56
CA PRO A 143 -3.72 -7.22 4.77
C PRO A 143 -4.55 -6.02 5.20
N PHE A 144 -5.84 -6.02 4.84
CA PHE A 144 -6.82 -5.09 5.39
C PHE A 144 -8.08 -5.83 5.85
N SER A 145 -8.78 -5.22 6.79
CA SER A 145 -10.09 -5.67 7.24
C SER A 145 -10.91 -4.47 7.71
N VAL A 146 -12.11 -4.33 7.16
CA VAL A 146 -13.03 -3.23 7.45
C VAL A 146 -14.33 -3.82 7.96
N SER A 147 -14.72 -3.43 9.18
CA SER A 147 -15.98 -3.87 9.78
C SER A 147 -17.16 -3.08 9.21
N LEU A 148 -18.23 -3.80 8.90
CA LEU A 148 -19.52 -3.25 8.50
C LEU A 148 -20.54 -3.44 9.64
N PRO A 149 -21.37 -2.41 9.92
CA PRO A 149 -22.32 -2.43 11.03
C PRO A 149 -23.47 -3.44 10.87
#